data_82d97463b8d0646e73c5e2bbd0331c9a
#
_entry.id   82d97463b8d0646e73c5e2bbd0331c9a
#
_cell.length_a   1.000
_cell.length_b   1.000
_cell.length_c   1.000
_cell.angle_alpha   90.00
_cell.angle_beta   90.00
_cell.angle_gamma   90.00
#
_symmetry.space_group_name_H-M   'P 1'
#
loop_
_entity.id
_entity.type
_entity.pdbx_description
1 polymer ?
#
loop_
_entity_poly.entity_id
_entity_poly.type
_entity_poly.pdbx_seq_one_letter_code
_entity_poly.pdbx_strand_id
1 'polypeptide(L)'
;MNQKTYNAAAVKFNLWMPETKKVCKLRQDGMTIRQIRQKNNEYDIFDAPSEEYSRTIMSVIAKRLDAGGASFVPLFLRSDERGQKQLCLITCMLTDPLFYDFTTELIGAKLRCGLYEFDDNDIAQFWKIERTKVEKVAQLNNNTIDVLTRAYKRYLSNAGITDNNRGVRAIYPLVISRDIANWISRKRIKEVLYALTGKEDGKSSTQPKN
;
A
#
# COMPACT_ATOMS: atom_id res chain seq x y z
N MET A 1 -0.73 10.94 20.19
CA MET A 1 0.03 10.17 19.16
C MET A 1 -0.36 8.71 19.32
N ASN A 2 -1.11 8.12 18.36
CA ASN A 2 -1.40 6.69 18.42
C ASN A 2 -0.08 5.93 18.21
N GLN A 3 0.25 5.06 19.16
CA GLN A 3 1.45 4.23 19.12
C GLN A 3 1.38 3.33 17.87
N LYS A 4 2.29 3.50 16.91
CA LYS A 4 2.38 2.66 15.72
C LYS A 4 2.59 1.20 16.16
N THR A 5 1.66 0.31 15.83
CA THR A 5 1.81 -1.12 16.16
C THR A 5 2.51 -1.81 15.00
N TYR A 6 3.82 -1.96 15.10
CA TYR A 6 4.63 -2.69 14.13
C TYR A 6 4.41 -4.20 14.26
N ASN A 7 4.14 -4.88 13.14
CA ASN A 7 4.06 -6.35 13.08
C ASN A 7 4.57 -6.86 11.73
N ALA A 8 4.96 -8.12 11.69
CA ALA A 8 5.45 -8.78 10.47
C ALA A 8 4.34 -9.44 9.64
N ALA A 9 3.08 -9.11 9.86
CA ALA A 9 1.93 -9.78 9.22
C ALA A 9 1.89 -9.59 7.69
N ALA A 10 2.49 -8.49 7.18
CA ALA A 10 2.57 -8.19 5.74
C ALA A 10 3.25 -9.29 4.90
N VAL A 11 4.04 -10.16 5.52
CA VAL A 11 4.71 -11.29 4.89
C VAL A 11 3.76 -12.16 4.05
N LYS A 12 2.53 -12.34 4.52
CA LYS A 12 1.51 -13.19 3.91
C LYS A 12 0.54 -12.44 2.98
N PHE A 13 0.68 -11.11 2.85
CA PHE A 13 -0.33 -10.28 2.20
C PHE A 13 0.08 -9.89 0.79
N ASN A 14 -0.92 -9.55 -0.01
CA ASN A 14 -0.77 -9.04 -1.37
C ASN A 14 -1.52 -7.72 -1.52
N LEU A 15 -1.40 -7.08 -2.68
CA LEU A 15 -2.17 -5.87 -2.98
C LEU A 15 -3.68 -6.17 -2.99
N TRP A 16 -4.06 -7.34 -3.54
CA TRP A 16 -5.45 -7.84 -3.60
C TRP A 16 -6.44 -6.84 -4.21
N MET A 17 -6.07 -6.23 -5.34
CA MET A 17 -6.95 -5.28 -6.02
C MET A 17 -8.23 -5.94 -6.56
N PRO A 18 -8.20 -7.11 -7.25
CA PRO A 18 -9.40 -7.79 -7.71
C PRO A 18 -10.34 -8.17 -6.55
N GLU A 19 -9.81 -8.70 -5.46
CA GLU A 19 -10.56 -9.08 -4.27
C GLU A 19 -11.15 -7.86 -3.57
N THR A 20 -10.40 -6.77 -3.47
CA THR A 20 -10.89 -5.48 -2.97
C THR A 20 -12.06 -4.97 -3.82
N LYS A 21 -11.97 -5.12 -5.16
CA LYS A 21 -13.05 -4.74 -6.08
C LYS A 21 -14.32 -5.56 -5.85
N LYS A 22 -14.20 -6.88 -5.62
CA LYS A 22 -15.35 -7.75 -5.26
C LYS A 22 -16.02 -7.23 -3.97
N VAL A 23 -15.25 -6.98 -2.91
CA VAL A 23 -15.77 -6.47 -1.63
C VAL A 23 -16.40 -5.07 -1.77
N CYS A 24 -15.76 -4.16 -2.51
CA CYS A 24 -16.30 -2.82 -2.74
C CYS A 24 -17.65 -2.84 -3.48
N LYS A 25 -17.85 -3.73 -4.45
CA LYS A 25 -19.14 -3.92 -5.14
C LYS A 25 -20.22 -4.38 -4.16
N LEU A 26 -19.94 -5.42 -3.35
CA LEU A 26 -20.88 -5.90 -2.33
C LEU A 26 -21.22 -4.81 -1.28
N ARG A 27 -20.24 -3.96 -0.94
CA ARG A 27 -20.47 -2.79 -0.09
C ARG A 27 -21.38 -1.75 -0.76
N GLN A 28 -21.22 -1.51 -2.04
CA GLN A 28 -22.07 -0.62 -2.83
C GLN A 28 -23.51 -1.14 -2.91
N ASP A 29 -23.69 -2.48 -2.99
CA ASP A 29 -24.97 -3.14 -2.99
C ASP A 29 -25.64 -3.16 -1.59
N GLY A 30 -25.08 -2.45 -0.61
CA GLY A 30 -25.64 -2.27 0.73
C GLY A 30 -25.23 -3.33 1.75
N MET A 31 -24.46 -4.35 1.40
CA MET A 31 -24.04 -5.37 2.36
C MET A 31 -23.05 -4.79 3.39
N THR A 32 -23.25 -5.12 4.65
CA THR A 32 -22.28 -4.83 5.72
C THR A 32 -21.05 -5.73 5.62
N ILE A 33 -19.91 -5.32 6.22
CA ILE A 33 -18.71 -6.18 6.31
C ILE A 33 -19.02 -7.53 6.98
N ARG A 34 -19.92 -7.55 7.96
CA ARG A 34 -20.36 -8.79 8.63
C ARG A 34 -21.06 -9.74 7.65
N GLN A 35 -21.99 -9.24 6.86
CA GLN A 35 -22.71 -10.03 5.85
C GLN A 35 -21.76 -10.52 4.75
N ILE A 36 -20.79 -9.70 4.33
CA ILE A 36 -19.78 -10.11 3.33
C ILE A 36 -18.88 -11.21 3.90
N ARG A 37 -18.48 -11.13 5.18
CA ARG A 37 -17.72 -12.20 5.84
C ARG A 37 -18.50 -13.50 5.90
N GLN A 38 -19.78 -13.43 6.26
CA GLN A 38 -20.66 -14.61 6.28
C GLN A 38 -20.76 -15.21 4.87
N LYS A 39 -21.05 -14.39 3.86
CA LYS A 39 -21.10 -14.84 2.46
C LYS A 39 -19.78 -15.47 1.99
N ASN A 40 -18.63 -14.91 2.40
CA ASN A 40 -17.32 -15.46 2.09
C ASN A 40 -17.07 -16.84 2.73
N ASN A 41 -17.54 -17.04 3.96
CA ASN A 41 -17.42 -18.33 4.62
C ASN A 41 -18.32 -19.42 4.01
N GLU A 42 -19.45 -19.01 3.41
CA GLU A 42 -20.40 -19.95 2.78
C GLU A 42 -20.04 -20.28 1.34
N TYR A 43 -19.48 -19.33 0.59
CA TYR A 43 -19.34 -19.42 -0.88
C TYR A 43 -17.94 -19.12 -1.42
N ASP A 44 -16.95 -18.89 -0.56
CA ASP A 44 -15.59 -18.49 -0.97
C ASP A 44 -15.58 -17.48 -2.14
N ILE A 45 -16.01 -16.25 -1.88
CA ILE A 45 -16.15 -15.21 -2.92
C ILE A 45 -14.83 -14.84 -3.62
N PHE A 46 -13.68 -15.33 -3.13
CA PHE A 46 -12.35 -15.03 -3.67
C PHE A 46 -11.77 -16.14 -4.53
N ASP A 47 -12.38 -17.33 -4.56
CA ASP A 47 -11.83 -18.52 -5.21
C ASP A 47 -10.42 -18.82 -4.68
N ALA A 48 -10.26 -18.80 -3.37
CA ALA A 48 -8.98 -18.88 -2.69
C ALA A 48 -8.51 -20.35 -2.56
N PRO A 49 -7.18 -20.61 -2.44
CA PRO A 49 -6.65 -21.97 -2.30
C PRO A 49 -7.14 -22.73 -1.07
N SER A 50 -7.60 -22.02 -0.04
CA SER A 50 -8.19 -22.59 1.17
C SER A 50 -9.11 -21.59 1.86
N GLU A 51 -10.06 -22.10 2.67
CA GLU A 51 -10.94 -21.26 3.49
C GLU A 51 -10.18 -20.34 4.45
N GLU A 52 -9.06 -20.81 5.04
CA GLU A 52 -8.23 -20.01 5.93
C GLU A 52 -7.62 -18.82 5.17
N TYR A 53 -7.15 -19.07 3.94
CA TYR A 53 -6.59 -18.03 3.10
C TYR A 53 -7.68 -17.03 2.66
N SER A 54 -8.87 -17.51 2.31
CA SER A 54 -10.05 -16.68 1.99
C SER A 54 -10.45 -15.79 3.17
N ARG A 55 -10.51 -16.33 4.38
CA ARG A 55 -10.77 -15.57 5.61
C ARG A 55 -9.67 -14.52 5.88
N THR A 56 -8.43 -14.85 5.58
CA THR A 56 -7.29 -13.91 5.70
C THR A 56 -7.45 -12.74 4.73
N ILE A 57 -7.75 -13.00 3.45
CA ILE A 57 -8.02 -11.96 2.44
C ILE A 57 -9.14 -11.04 2.94
N MET A 58 -10.26 -11.60 3.35
CA MET A 58 -11.42 -10.84 3.82
C MET A 58 -11.08 -9.95 5.04
N SER A 59 -10.32 -10.51 5.99
CA SER A 59 -9.91 -9.77 7.20
C SER A 59 -9.03 -8.57 6.87
N VAL A 60 -8.05 -8.76 5.98
CA VAL A 60 -7.14 -7.69 5.57
C VAL A 60 -7.85 -6.63 4.75
N ILE A 61 -8.71 -7.02 3.80
CA ILE A 61 -9.48 -6.06 3.00
C ILE A 61 -10.41 -5.25 3.89
N ALA A 62 -11.12 -5.89 4.83
CA ALA A 62 -11.97 -5.18 5.78
C ALA A 62 -11.20 -4.10 6.56
N LYS A 63 -9.99 -4.43 7.04
CA LYS A 63 -9.09 -3.49 7.73
C LYS A 63 -8.66 -2.32 6.85
N ARG A 64 -8.34 -2.61 5.57
CA ARG A 64 -7.96 -1.59 4.58
C ARG A 64 -9.14 -0.66 4.24
N LEU A 65 -10.36 -1.20 4.10
CA LEU A 65 -11.56 -0.40 3.87
C LEU A 65 -11.85 0.51 5.06
N ASP A 66 -11.72 0.01 6.29
CA ASP A 66 -11.89 0.79 7.51
C ASP A 66 -10.87 1.94 7.57
N ALA A 67 -9.59 1.65 7.35
CA ALA A 67 -8.54 2.67 7.22
C ALA A 67 -8.82 3.67 6.08
N GLY A 68 -9.41 3.23 4.98
CA GLY A 68 -9.88 4.07 3.88
C GLY A 68 -11.01 5.01 4.27
N GLY A 69 -11.90 4.59 5.18
CA GLY A 69 -13.06 5.34 5.66
C GLY A 69 -14.23 5.34 4.67
N ALA A 70 -15.32 6.00 5.04
CA ALA A 70 -16.60 5.94 4.32
C ALA A 70 -16.51 6.37 2.83
N SER A 71 -15.62 7.30 2.50
CA SER A 71 -15.44 7.78 1.12
C SER A 71 -14.59 6.86 0.24
N PHE A 72 -13.98 5.80 0.80
CA PHE A 72 -13.08 4.92 0.06
C PHE A 72 -13.82 4.11 -1.02
N VAL A 73 -14.91 3.43 -0.65
CA VAL A 73 -15.65 2.55 -1.56
C VAL A 73 -16.17 3.30 -2.80
N PRO A 74 -16.86 4.44 -2.68
CA PRO A 74 -17.27 5.21 -3.84
C PRO A 74 -16.10 5.71 -4.69
N LEU A 75 -14.99 6.14 -4.05
CA LEU A 75 -13.81 6.58 -4.75
C LEU A 75 -13.16 5.43 -5.54
N PHE A 76 -13.01 4.27 -4.91
CA PHE A 76 -12.41 3.09 -5.52
C PHE A 76 -13.18 2.62 -6.75
N LEU A 77 -14.52 2.54 -6.65
CA LEU A 77 -15.35 2.02 -7.74
C LEU A 77 -15.44 2.95 -8.97
N ARG A 78 -15.34 4.29 -8.76
CA ARG A 78 -15.30 5.22 -9.89
C ARG A 78 -13.90 5.44 -10.47
N SER A 79 -12.84 4.96 -9.81
CA SER A 79 -11.48 5.03 -10.31
C SER A 79 -11.24 3.98 -11.39
N ASP A 80 -10.39 4.32 -12.37
CA ASP A 80 -9.86 3.35 -13.32
C ASP A 80 -8.96 2.30 -12.62
N GLU A 81 -8.51 1.31 -13.35
CA GLU A 81 -7.68 0.21 -12.81
C GLU A 81 -6.38 0.74 -12.16
N ARG A 82 -5.76 1.76 -12.77
CA ARG A 82 -4.56 2.40 -12.22
C ARG A 82 -4.85 3.07 -10.88
N GLY A 83 -5.93 3.85 -10.80
CA GLY A 83 -6.36 4.48 -9.56
C GLY A 83 -6.76 3.47 -8.49
N GLN A 84 -7.39 2.36 -8.85
CA GLN A 84 -7.72 1.26 -7.93
C GLN A 84 -6.46 0.64 -7.33
N LYS A 85 -5.41 0.38 -8.14
CA LYS A 85 -4.11 -0.11 -7.65
C LYS A 85 -3.44 0.88 -6.69
N GLN A 86 -3.49 2.19 -7.02
CA GLN A 86 -2.97 3.25 -6.16
C GLN A 86 -3.71 3.31 -4.82
N LEU A 87 -5.03 3.23 -4.83
CA LEU A 87 -5.85 3.21 -3.61
C LEU A 87 -5.57 1.98 -2.74
N CYS A 88 -5.39 0.80 -3.35
CA CYS A 88 -4.95 -0.39 -2.62
C CYS A 88 -3.57 -0.18 -1.97
N LEU A 89 -2.60 0.37 -2.70
CA LEU A 89 -1.26 0.66 -2.16
C LEU A 89 -1.35 1.62 -0.96
N ILE A 90 -2.10 2.71 -1.09
CA ILE A 90 -2.27 3.69 -0.02
C ILE A 90 -2.90 3.04 1.22
N THR A 91 -3.92 2.19 1.05
CA THR A 91 -4.52 1.50 2.19
C THR A 91 -3.60 0.43 2.80
N CYS A 92 -2.68 -0.18 2.03
CA CYS A 92 -1.60 -0.99 2.58
C CYS A 92 -0.71 -0.14 3.49
N MET A 93 -0.27 1.04 3.04
CA MET A 93 0.52 1.97 3.86
C MET A 93 -0.22 2.36 5.15
N LEU A 94 -1.52 2.64 5.07
CA LEU A 94 -2.33 3.04 6.25
C LEU A 94 -2.52 1.92 7.27
N THR A 95 -2.42 0.66 6.86
CA THR A 95 -2.64 -0.51 7.73
C THR A 95 -1.37 -1.24 8.15
N ASP A 96 -0.24 -0.89 7.55
CA ASP A 96 1.09 -1.40 7.87
C ASP A 96 2.06 -0.23 8.09
N PRO A 97 2.33 0.19 9.35
CA PRO A 97 3.22 1.29 9.66
C PRO A 97 4.65 1.10 9.16
N LEU A 98 5.14 -0.15 9.12
CA LEU A 98 6.49 -0.42 8.65
C LEU A 98 6.60 -0.29 7.12
N PHE A 99 5.56 -0.70 6.40
CA PHE A 99 5.45 -0.45 4.96
C PHE A 99 5.26 1.05 4.66
N TYR A 100 4.53 1.76 5.53
CA TYR A 100 4.43 3.22 5.44
C TYR A 100 5.81 3.86 5.51
N ASP A 101 6.60 3.51 6.54
CA ASP A 101 7.94 4.06 6.75
C ASP A 101 8.88 3.63 5.59
N PHE A 102 8.82 2.38 5.13
CA PHE A 102 9.57 1.92 3.96
C PHE A 102 9.27 2.76 2.70
N THR A 103 8.00 3.06 2.45
CA THR A 103 7.62 3.84 1.27
C THR A 103 7.98 5.32 1.41
N THR A 104 7.79 5.92 2.59
CA THR A 104 8.03 7.35 2.79
C THR A 104 9.50 7.69 2.99
N GLU A 105 10.25 6.86 3.71
CA GLU A 105 11.64 7.13 4.08
C GLU A 105 12.66 6.56 3.08
N LEU A 106 12.31 5.55 2.28
CA LEU A 106 13.15 5.06 1.21
C LEU A 106 12.71 5.65 -0.14
N ILE A 107 11.53 5.29 -0.65
CA ILE A 107 11.08 5.70 -1.98
C ILE A 107 10.83 7.22 -2.04
N GLY A 108 10.09 7.75 -1.06
CA GLY A 108 9.83 9.18 -0.97
C GLY A 108 11.08 10.02 -0.77
N ALA A 109 12.07 9.52 -0.02
CA ALA A 109 13.35 10.22 0.13
C ALA A 109 14.13 10.29 -1.18
N LYS A 110 14.20 9.17 -1.94
CA LYS A 110 14.83 9.14 -3.26
C LYS A 110 14.17 10.15 -4.21
N LEU A 111 12.84 10.15 -4.29
CA LEU A 111 12.09 11.09 -5.14
C LEU A 111 12.31 12.56 -4.75
N ARG A 112 12.44 12.86 -3.44
CA ARG A 112 12.76 14.23 -2.96
C ARG A 112 14.13 14.69 -3.44
N CYS A 113 15.08 13.77 -3.52
CA CYS A 113 16.43 14.07 -4.00
C CYS A 113 16.55 14.02 -5.53
N GLY A 114 15.45 13.81 -6.27
CA GLY A 114 15.49 13.64 -7.73
C GLY A 114 16.12 12.33 -8.18
N LEU A 115 16.19 11.34 -7.30
CA LEU A 115 16.73 10.01 -7.60
C LEU A 115 15.58 9.07 -7.96
N TYR A 116 15.70 8.40 -9.11
CA TYR A 116 14.64 7.56 -9.66
C TYR A 116 15.02 6.07 -9.67
N GLU A 117 15.90 5.69 -8.74
CA GLU A 117 16.31 4.29 -8.55
C GLU A 117 16.71 4.01 -7.11
N PHE A 118 16.67 2.74 -6.72
CA PHE A 118 17.18 2.23 -5.44
C PHE A 118 17.68 0.81 -5.60
N ASP A 119 18.58 0.39 -4.70
CA ASP A 119 19.21 -0.91 -4.70
C ASP A 119 19.12 -1.62 -3.34
N ASP A 120 19.79 -2.77 -3.22
CA ASP A 120 19.80 -3.55 -1.98
C ASP A 120 20.60 -2.86 -0.86
N ASN A 121 21.55 -1.96 -1.17
CA ASN A 121 22.26 -1.16 -0.16
C ASN A 121 21.33 -0.11 0.46
N ASP A 122 20.51 0.55 -0.35
CA ASP A 122 19.50 1.49 0.12
C ASP A 122 18.51 0.81 1.07
N ILE A 123 18.10 -0.42 0.73
CA ILE A 123 17.21 -1.22 1.57
C ILE A 123 17.91 -1.63 2.87
N ALA A 124 19.16 -2.07 2.80
CA ALA A 124 19.94 -2.43 4.00
C ALA A 124 20.09 -1.23 4.93
N GLN A 125 20.34 -0.03 4.37
CA GLN A 125 20.42 1.21 5.14
C GLN A 125 19.08 1.56 5.81
N PHE A 126 17.96 1.43 5.10
CA PHE A 126 16.62 1.61 5.68
C PHE A 126 16.43 0.70 6.90
N TRP A 127 16.67 -0.61 6.76
CA TRP A 127 16.51 -1.55 7.86
C TRP A 127 17.43 -1.27 9.05
N LYS A 128 18.68 -0.86 8.77
CA LYS A 128 19.63 -0.46 9.81
C LYS A 128 19.07 0.72 10.63
N ILE A 129 18.52 1.74 9.97
CA ILE A 129 17.93 2.91 10.62
C ILE A 129 16.68 2.49 11.41
N GLU A 130 15.76 1.70 10.81
CA GLU A 130 14.54 1.29 11.49
C GLU A 130 14.79 0.43 12.74
N ARG A 131 15.81 -0.38 12.75
CA ARG A 131 16.24 -1.13 13.95
C ARG A 131 16.70 -0.21 15.09
N THR A 132 17.23 0.96 14.81
CA THR A 132 17.61 1.93 15.85
C THR A 132 16.41 2.73 16.39
N LYS A 133 15.38 2.93 15.57
CA LYS A 133 14.19 3.73 15.93
C LYS A 133 13.13 2.90 16.66
N VAL A 134 13.00 1.63 16.34
CA VAL A 134 11.87 0.79 16.74
C VAL A 134 12.34 -0.53 17.33
N GLU A 135 12.19 -0.68 18.64
CA GLU A 135 12.63 -1.89 19.38
C GLU A 135 12.07 -3.18 18.79
N LYS A 136 10.78 -3.23 18.42
CA LYS A 136 10.16 -4.40 17.78
C LYS A 136 10.81 -4.75 16.44
N VAL A 137 11.32 -3.77 15.69
CA VAL A 137 12.06 -4.02 14.44
C VAL A 137 13.47 -4.50 14.74
N ALA A 138 14.10 -4.01 15.81
CA ALA A 138 15.40 -4.50 16.26
C ALA A 138 15.40 -6.01 16.60
N GLN A 139 14.27 -6.51 17.11
CA GLN A 139 14.09 -7.93 17.47
C GLN A 139 13.78 -8.84 16.27
N LEU A 140 13.51 -8.30 15.06
CA LEU A 140 13.25 -9.10 13.87
C LEU A 140 14.54 -9.80 13.40
N ASN A 141 14.44 -11.10 13.14
CA ASN A 141 15.54 -11.85 12.53
C ASN A 141 15.67 -11.51 11.02
N ASN A 142 16.82 -11.79 10.44
CA ASN A 142 17.13 -11.44 9.06
C ASN A 142 16.15 -12.10 8.06
N ASN A 143 15.75 -13.36 8.29
CA ASN A 143 14.80 -14.04 7.43
C ASN A 143 13.44 -13.32 7.39
N THR A 144 12.95 -12.84 8.52
CA THR A 144 11.71 -12.02 8.58
C THR A 144 11.86 -10.72 7.80
N ILE A 145 13.00 -10.04 7.93
CA ILE A 145 13.32 -8.81 7.18
C ILE A 145 13.34 -9.09 5.68
N ASP A 146 13.98 -10.18 5.23
CA ASP A 146 14.03 -10.55 3.82
C ASP A 146 12.64 -10.83 3.24
N VAL A 147 11.79 -11.51 4.01
CA VAL A 147 10.42 -11.80 3.57
C VAL A 147 9.57 -10.52 3.52
N LEU A 148 9.69 -9.62 4.51
CA LEU A 148 9.05 -8.30 4.50
C LEU A 148 9.51 -7.47 3.30
N THR A 149 10.82 -7.41 3.06
CA THR A 149 11.40 -6.70 1.91
C THR A 149 10.83 -7.20 0.58
N ARG A 150 10.74 -8.51 0.40
CA ARG A 150 10.12 -9.10 -0.80
C ARG A 150 8.64 -8.73 -0.93
N ALA A 151 7.90 -8.73 0.17
CA ALA A 151 6.49 -8.31 0.17
C ALA A 151 6.34 -6.83 -0.20
N TYR A 152 7.16 -5.94 0.36
CA TYR A 152 7.13 -4.51 0.08
C TYR A 152 7.54 -4.19 -1.35
N LYS A 153 8.61 -4.80 -1.86
CA LYS A 153 8.99 -4.72 -3.28
C LYS A 153 7.81 -5.11 -4.19
N ARG A 154 7.11 -6.20 -3.87
CA ARG A 154 5.95 -6.68 -4.63
C ARG A 154 4.76 -5.71 -4.57
N TYR A 155 4.48 -5.08 -3.42
CA TYR A 155 3.42 -4.06 -3.34
C TYR A 155 3.71 -2.86 -4.24
N LEU A 156 4.95 -2.37 -4.22
CA LEU A 156 5.37 -1.23 -5.02
C LEU A 156 5.30 -1.55 -6.52
N SER A 157 5.80 -2.71 -6.94
CA SER A 157 5.78 -3.11 -8.36
C SER A 157 4.36 -3.39 -8.87
N ASN A 158 3.50 -4.04 -8.07
CA ASN A 158 2.11 -4.28 -8.45
C ASN A 158 1.30 -2.98 -8.58
N ALA A 159 1.66 -1.95 -7.84
CA ALA A 159 1.07 -0.62 -7.95
C ALA A 159 1.70 0.25 -9.05
N GLY A 160 2.77 -0.23 -9.69
CA GLY A 160 3.45 0.46 -10.79
C GLY A 160 4.38 1.59 -10.35
N ILE A 161 4.80 1.61 -9.07
CA ILE A 161 5.77 2.60 -8.59
C ILE A 161 7.22 2.15 -8.77
N THR A 162 7.46 0.84 -8.92
CA THR A 162 8.78 0.30 -9.25
C THR A 162 8.68 -0.78 -10.31
N ASP A 163 9.78 -1.07 -10.99
CA ASP A 163 9.91 -2.28 -11.78
C ASP A 163 10.16 -3.53 -10.92
N ASN A 164 10.36 -4.68 -11.59
CA ASN A 164 10.67 -5.97 -10.97
C ASN A 164 12.14 -6.40 -11.18
N ASN A 165 13.02 -5.49 -11.58
CA ASN A 165 14.41 -5.81 -11.84
C ASN A 165 15.13 -6.35 -10.61
N ARG A 166 16.11 -7.20 -10.82
CA ARG A 166 17.05 -7.63 -9.77
C ARG A 166 18.16 -6.59 -9.62
N GLY A 167 18.63 -6.38 -8.39
CA GLY A 167 19.63 -5.35 -8.10
C GLY A 167 19.01 -3.95 -8.08
N VAL A 168 19.43 -3.09 -9.01
CA VAL A 168 18.89 -1.73 -9.13
C VAL A 168 17.47 -1.74 -9.69
N ARG A 169 16.56 -1.02 -9.04
CA ARG A 169 15.14 -0.88 -9.40
C ARG A 169 14.81 0.56 -9.73
N ALA A 170 14.17 0.77 -10.86
CA ALA A 170 13.65 2.08 -11.22
C ALA A 170 12.45 2.48 -10.34
N ILE A 171 12.34 3.78 -10.04
CA ILE A 171 11.20 4.38 -9.37
C ILE A 171 10.43 5.23 -10.38
N TYR A 172 9.15 4.96 -10.54
CA TYR A 172 8.23 5.70 -11.40
C TYR A 172 7.27 6.52 -10.54
N PRO A 173 7.45 7.86 -10.43
CA PRO A 173 6.52 8.71 -9.70
C PRO A 173 5.09 8.52 -10.21
N LEU A 174 4.15 8.29 -9.30
CA LEU A 174 2.77 8.06 -9.70
C LEU A 174 2.09 9.36 -10.17
N VAL A 175 1.31 9.26 -11.23
CA VAL A 175 0.33 10.29 -11.60
C VAL A 175 -0.96 9.97 -10.85
N ILE A 176 -1.28 10.78 -9.86
CA ILE A 176 -2.45 10.60 -8.98
C ILE A 176 -3.58 11.52 -9.47
N SER A 177 -4.79 10.97 -9.62
CA SER A 177 -5.96 11.74 -10.00
C SER A 177 -6.33 12.78 -8.94
N ARG A 178 -7.00 13.88 -9.37
CA ARG A 178 -7.45 14.94 -8.46
C ARG A 178 -8.34 14.41 -7.34
N ASP A 179 -9.18 13.43 -7.63
CA ASP A 179 -10.08 12.81 -6.65
C ASP A 179 -9.33 12.06 -5.55
N ILE A 180 -8.30 11.29 -5.94
CA ILE A 180 -7.44 10.57 -4.99
C ILE A 180 -6.60 11.57 -4.19
N ALA A 181 -6.03 12.59 -4.82
CA ALA A 181 -5.28 13.65 -4.12
C ALA A 181 -6.15 14.39 -3.08
N ASN A 182 -7.38 14.73 -3.44
CA ASN A 182 -8.35 15.33 -2.53
C ASN A 182 -8.71 14.41 -1.36
N TRP A 183 -8.85 13.11 -1.61
CA TRP A 183 -9.12 12.12 -0.57
C TRP A 183 -7.92 12.00 0.41
N ILE A 184 -6.68 11.95 -0.09
CA ILE A 184 -5.45 11.94 0.71
C ILE A 184 -5.39 13.21 1.60
N SER A 185 -5.67 14.38 1.02
CA SER A 185 -5.66 15.67 1.74
C SER A 185 -6.68 15.72 2.86
N ARG A 186 -7.92 15.22 2.62
CA ARG A 186 -8.98 15.14 3.65
C ARG A 186 -8.60 14.19 4.78
N LYS A 187 -7.87 13.13 4.49
CA LYS A 187 -7.34 12.21 5.50
C LYS A 187 -6.13 12.77 6.28
N ARG A 188 -5.59 13.92 5.89
CA ARG A 188 -4.40 14.55 6.49
C ARG A 188 -3.15 13.66 6.43
N ILE A 189 -2.99 12.91 5.34
CA ILE A 189 -1.86 12.02 5.08
C ILE A 189 -1.04 12.51 3.87
N LYS A 190 -0.72 13.80 3.83
CA LYS A 190 -0.01 14.43 2.70
C LYS A 190 1.35 13.80 2.42
N GLU A 191 2.02 13.26 3.42
CA GLU A 191 3.29 12.55 3.28
C GLU A 191 3.18 11.37 2.30
N VAL A 192 2.02 10.70 2.26
CA VAL A 192 1.76 9.62 1.30
C VAL A 192 1.77 10.15 -0.13
N LEU A 193 1.11 11.28 -0.37
CA LEU A 193 1.09 11.90 -1.70
C LEU A 193 2.51 12.23 -2.15
N TYR A 194 3.27 12.85 -1.27
CA TYR A 194 4.65 13.20 -1.52
C TYR A 194 5.53 11.98 -1.82
N ALA A 195 5.42 10.95 -1.00
CA ALA A 195 6.19 9.71 -1.15
C ALA A 195 5.92 8.99 -2.46
N LEU A 196 4.70 9.12 -3.01
CA LEU A 196 4.30 8.43 -4.24
C LEU A 196 4.51 9.27 -5.51
N THR A 197 4.56 10.60 -5.40
CA THR A 197 4.65 11.51 -6.56
C THR A 197 5.94 12.30 -6.63
N GLY A 198 6.69 12.40 -5.53
CA GLY A 198 7.83 13.30 -5.40
C GLY A 198 7.47 14.79 -5.33
N LYS A 199 6.16 15.14 -5.18
CA LYS A 199 5.66 16.52 -5.23
C LYS A 199 4.74 16.83 -4.07
N GLU A 200 4.88 18.02 -3.48
CA GLU A 200 4.06 18.45 -2.33
C GLU A 200 2.56 18.56 -2.64
N ASP A 201 2.21 19.02 -3.86
CA ASP A 201 0.83 19.29 -4.25
C ASP A 201 0.21 18.25 -5.19
N GLY A 202 0.94 17.18 -5.54
CA GLY A 202 0.47 16.18 -6.51
C GLY A 202 0.25 16.74 -7.93
N LYS A 203 0.57 18.02 -8.19
CA LYS A 203 0.46 18.64 -9.50
C LYS A 203 1.59 18.13 -10.39
N SER A 204 1.23 17.54 -11.52
CA SER A 204 2.18 17.22 -12.58
C SER A 204 2.86 18.52 -13.04
N SER A 205 4.20 18.58 -12.97
CA SER A 205 4.92 19.58 -13.74
C SER A 205 4.62 19.29 -15.20
N THR A 206 3.94 20.19 -15.87
CA THR A 206 3.92 20.25 -17.33
C THR A 206 5.36 20.16 -17.80
N GLN A 207 5.67 19.14 -18.60
CA GLN A 207 6.98 19.08 -19.27
C GLN A 207 7.18 20.41 -20.01
N PRO A 208 8.38 21.01 -19.98
CA PRO A 208 8.67 22.12 -20.87
C PRO A 208 8.51 21.60 -22.30
N LYS A 209 7.66 22.27 -23.06
CA LYS A 209 7.59 22.10 -24.52
C LYS A 209 8.94 22.55 -25.08
N ASN A 210 9.71 21.64 -25.61
CA ASN A 210 10.69 21.91 -26.64
C ASN A 210 10.03 21.77 -27.99
#